data_6b89b18b92695b2fcd0558dd1d44ea2d
#
_entry.id   6b89b18b92695b2fcd0558dd1d44ea2d
#
_cell.length_a   1.000
_cell.length_b   1.000
_cell.length_c   1.000
_cell.angle_alpha   90.00
_cell.angle_beta   90.00
_cell.angle_gamma   90.00
#
_symmetry.space_group_name_H-M   'P 1'
#
loop_
_entity.id
_entity.type
_entity.pdbx_description
1 polymer ?
#
loop_
_entity_poly.entity_id
_entity_poly.type
_entity_poly.pdbx_seq_one_letter_code
_entity_poly.pdbx_strand_id
1 'polypeptide(L)'
;NKGRFLSVFFIVLLGAAFFSGIRSAEGDMKVSADRYYDEVNYMDLKVLGTLGLTDDDLADIAKTDGVKAVYGGKTVEVLHDIGESEQVVKLIALTDGVNEPRVVEGRMPEKEDEILVDTQFLKSSGCEIGDQVTFTSGTEDPLSDSLAGDTFTIVGSATLPYYMDLNRGTGSIGNGSINSFALLLPETFTSDLYTEIYVQADGAQEEASYSDAYDETVKAVQTKIEALEDAACDRRYTAVKTEGQEKIDDAKQQVADAEQKLADAKTELDDGAQQLADAKVTIADKEQELLDGEQTLKLSLIHI
;
A
#
# COMPACT_ATOMS: atom_id res chain seq x y z
N ASN A 1 66.44 20.06 -20.44
CA ASN A 1 65.85 19.09 -19.50
C ASN A 1 64.86 19.68 -18.48
N LYS A 2 64.69 21.02 -18.33
CA LYS A 2 63.76 21.64 -17.37
C LYS A 2 62.30 21.30 -17.71
N GLY A 3 61.92 21.24 -19.00
CA GLY A 3 60.57 20.86 -19.39
C GLY A 3 60.16 19.43 -19.03
N ARG A 4 61.11 18.47 -19.20
CA ARG A 4 60.86 17.07 -18.77
C ARG A 4 60.69 16.94 -17.25
N PHE A 5 61.49 17.65 -16.49
CA PHE A 5 61.41 17.67 -15.04
C PHE A 5 60.07 18.27 -14.57
N LEU A 6 59.68 19.43 -15.15
CA LEU A 6 58.38 20.07 -14.82
C LEU A 6 57.18 19.16 -15.16
N SER A 7 57.23 18.50 -16.31
CA SER A 7 56.17 17.58 -16.73
C SER A 7 56.00 16.43 -15.74
N VAL A 8 57.09 15.76 -15.36
CA VAL A 8 57.03 14.67 -14.38
C VAL A 8 56.59 15.18 -13.00
N PHE A 9 57.11 16.33 -12.58
CA PHE A 9 56.75 16.96 -11.30
C PHE A 9 55.22 17.25 -11.24
N PHE A 10 54.64 17.83 -12.27
CA PHE A 10 53.19 18.11 -12.29
C PHE A 10 52.35 16.85 -12.36
N ILE A 11 52.81 15.79 -13.06
CA ILE A 11 52.07 14.52 -13.07
C ILE A 11 52.03 13.90 -11.67
N VAL A 12 53.19 13.87 -10.97
CA VAL A 12 53.28 13.34 -9.61
C VAL A 12 52.47 14.20 -8.64
N LEU A 13 52.58 15.52 -8.75
CA LEU A 13 51.84 16.47 -7.91
C LEU A 13 50.31 16.30 -8.10
N LEU A 14 49.88 16.18 -9.35
CA LEU A 14 48.45 15.99 -9.68
C LEU A 14 47.96 14.65 -9.11
N GLY A 15 48.73 13.56 -9.30
CA GLY A 15 48.38 12.25 -8.76
C GLY A 15 48.30 12.25 -7.23
N ALA A 16 49.27 12.86 -6.55
CA ALA A 16 49.26 12.95 -5.08
C ALA A 16 48.12 13.83 -4.55
N ALA A 17 47.84 14.98 -5.21
CA ALA A 17 46.75 15.87 -4.85
C ALA A 17 45.40 15.21 -5.05
N PHE A 18 45.21 14.51 -6.18
CA PHE A 18 43.96 13.79 -6.48
C PHE A 18 43.70 12.65 -5.51
N PHE A 19 44.72 11.83 -5.22
CA PHE A 19 44.66 10.75 -4.26
C PHE A 19 44.35 11.25 -2.85
N SER A 20 45.04 12.32 -2.41
CA SER A 20 44.78 12.94 -1.09
C SER A 20 43.37 13.53 -1.02
N GLY A 21 42.90 14.16 -2.09
CA GLY A 21 41.56 14.73 -2.16
C GLY A 21 40.44 13.67 -2.07
N ILE A 22 40.60 12.55 -2.78
CA ILE A 22 39.64 11.44 -2.71
C ILE A 22 39.58 10.84 -1.28
N ARG A 23 40.75 10.60 -0.66
CA ARG A 23 40.78 10.06 0.68
C ARG A 23 40.18 11.00 1.73
N SER A 24 40.37 12.32 1.58
CA SER A 24 39.76 13.30 2.48
C SER A 24 38.24 13.36 2.29
N ALA A 25 37.77 13.26 1.05
CA ALA A 25 36.32 13.32 0.74
C ALA A 25 35.53 12.16 1.38
N GLU A 26 36.10 10.97 1.51
CA GLU A 26 35.46 9.83 2.18
C GLU A 26 35.10 10.14 3.65
N GLY A 27 36.04 10.72 4.40
CA GLY A 27 35.80 11.08 5.80
C GLY A 27 34.74 12.19 5.93
N ASP A 28 34.85 13.23 5.11
CA ASP A 28 33.90 14.34 5.13
C ASP A 28 32.46 13.91 4.74
N MET A 29 32.35 12.97 3.80
CA MET A 29 31.06 12.40 3.40
C MET A 29 30.43 11.58 4.53
N LYS A 30 31.20 10.73 5.23
CA LYS A 30 30.71 9.94 6.36
C LYS A 30 30.20 10.84 7.48
N VAL A 31 30.95 11.86 7.88
CA VAL A 31 30.55 12.82 8.92
C VAL A 31 29.30 13.62 8.49
N SER A 32 29.19 13.97 7.22
CA SER A 32 28.03 14.69 6.71
C SER A 32 26.77 13.82 6.68
N ALA A 33 26.92 12.54 6.30
CA ALA A 33 25.83 11.58 6.29
C ALA A 33 25.35 11.27 7.71
N ASP A 34 26.27 11.03 8.64
CA ASP A 34 26.03 10.78 10.05
C ASP A 34 25.20 11.91 10.67
N ARG A 35 25.65 13.15 10.53
CA ARG A 35 24.88 14.32 10.98
C ARG A 35 23.50 14.41 10.35
N TYR A 36 23.40 14.09 9.08
CA TYR A 36 22.09 14.12 8.38
C TYR A 36 21.14 13.06 8.95
N TYR A 37 21.64 11.83 9.23
CA TYR A 37 20.83 10.77 9.83
C TYR A 37 20.35 11.13 11.23
N ASP A 38 21.20 11.75 12.05
CA ASP A 38 20.79 12.25 13.35
C ASP A 38 19.73 13.34 13.27
N GLU A 39 19.91 14.30 12.35
CA GLU A 39 18.96 15.42 12.16
C GLU A 39 17.54 14.97 11.73
N VAL A 40 17.43 13.83 11.04
CA VAL A 40 16.16 13.30 10.52
C VAL A 40 15.66 12.09 11.30
N ASN A 41 16.26 11.78 12.44
CA ASN A 41 15.94 10.62 13.26
C ASN A 41 15.87 9.32 12.43
N TYR A 42 16.91 9.05 11.66
CA TYR A 42 16.92 7.88 10.78
C TYR A 42 16.82 6.58 11.57
N MET A 43 16.06 5.62 11.05
CA MET A 43 15.93 4.29 11.64
C MET A 43 17.25 3.53 11.58
N ASP A 44 17.57 2.75 12.61
CA ASP A 44 18.73 1.83 12.60
C ASP A 44 18.39 0.49 11.96
N LEU A 45 17.18 -0.01 12.17
CA LEU A 45 16.69 -1.27 11.62
C LEU A 45 15.28 -1.09 11.03
N LYS A 46 15.00 -1.90 10.01
CA LYS A 46 13.66 -2.02 9.42
C LYS A 46 13.24 -3.48 9.40
N VAL A 47 12.09 -3.77 10.01
CA VAL A 47 11.44 -5.08 9.99
C VAL A 47 10.35 -5.06 8.94
N LEU A 48 10.30 -6.09 8.10
CA LEU A 48 9.33 -6.26 7.03
C LEU A 48 8.49 -7.50 7.28
N GLY A 49 7.18 -7.41 7.04
CA GLY A 49 6.26 -8.54 7.13
C GLY A 49 5.49 -8.75 5.84
N THR A 50 5.67 -9.88 5.17
CA THR A 50 4.99 -10.20 3.90
C THR A 50 3.47 -10.34 4.04
N LEU A 51 2.97 -10.71 5.21
CA LEU A 51 1.54 -10.82 5.53
C LEU A 51 1.04 -9.67 6.39
N GLY A 52 1.83 -8.58 6.49
CA GLY A 52 1.59 -7.48 7.40
C GLY A 52 2.06 -7.77 8.83
N LEU A 53 2.38 -6.70 9.55
CA LEU A 53 2.81 -6.68 10.95
C LEU A 53 1.70 -6.09 11.80
N THR A 54 1.58 -6.55 13.04
CA THR A 54 0.50 -6.20 13.97
C THR A 54 1.00 -5.30 15.11
N ASP A 55 0.07 -4.75 15.89
CA ASP A 55 0.39 -4.05 17.13
C ASP A 55 1.10 -4.95 18.15
N ASP A 56 0.81 -6.25 18.15
CA ASP A 56 1.50 -7.22 19.01
C ASP A 56 2.98 -7.35 18.60
N ASP A 57 3.28 -7.38 17.29
CA ASP A 57 4.65 -7.43 16.79
C ASP A 57 5.40 -6.15 17.15
N LEU A 58 4.77 -4.99 17.00
CA LEU A 58 5.33 -3.71 17.42
C LEU A 58 5.60 -3.66 18.93
N ALA A 59 4.65 -4.17 19.75
CA ALA A 59 4.80 -4.23 21.20
C ALA A 59 5.89 -5.21 21.65
N ASP A 60 6.07 -6.35 20.96
CA ASP A 60 7.11 -7.33 21.28
C ASP A 60 8.50 -6.77 20.94
N ILE A 61 8.65 -6.09 19.79
CA ILE A 61 9.89 -5.41 19.41
C ILE A 61 10.21 -4.29 20.41
N ALA A 62 9.21 -3.50 20.82
CA ALA A 62 9.41 -2.42 21.79
C ALA A 62 9.90 -2.88 23.17
N LYS A 63 9.59 -4.11 23.56
CA LYS A 63 10.05 -4.71 24.83
C LYS A 63 11.42 -5.34 24.73
N THR A 64 12.00 -5.44 23.53
CA THR A 64 13.31 -6.06 23.31
C THR A 64 14.40 -5.19 23.92
N ASP A 65 15.25 -5.80 24.72
CA ASP A 65 16.36 -5.10 25.37
C ASP A 65 17.34 -4.51 24.35
N GLY A 66 17.65 -3.22 24.49
CA GLY A 66 18.46 -2.44 23.56
C GLY A 66 17.64 -1.70 22.49
N VAL A 67 16.31 -1.82 22.48
CA VAL A 67 15.43 -1.01 21.63
C VAL A 67 15.10 0.31 22.34
N LYS A 68 15.39 1.44 21.69
CA LYS A 68 15.05 2.80 22.17
C LYS A 68 13.63 3.20 21.83
N ALA A 69 13.24 2.99 20.55
CA ALA A 69 11.93 3.34 20.05
C ALA A 69 11.56 2.46 18.84
N VAL A 70 10.24 2.27 18.63
CA VAL A 70 9.68 1.56 17.49
C VAL A 70 8.52 2.32 16.89
N TYR A 71 8.36 2.24 15.58
CA TYR A 71 7.34 2.97 14.84
C TYR A 71 6.76 2.08 13.74
N GLY A 72 5.43 2.00 13.69
CA GLY A 72 4.74 1.29 12.62
C GLY A 72 4.65 2.13 11.35
N GLY A 73 5.12 1.60 10.24
CA GLY A 73 5.05 2.23 8.92
C GLY A 73 4.04 1.52 8.03
N LYS A 74 3.27 2.30 7.26
CA LYS A 74 2.36 1.79 6.24
C LYS A 74 2.82 2.26 4.88
N THR A 75 2.89 1.34 3.91
CA THR A 75 3.28 1.67 2.54
C THR A 75 2.42 0.91 1.55
N VAL A 76 2.16 1.51 0.40
CA VAL A 76 1.49 0.86 -0.73
C VAL A 76 2.14 1.31 -2.03
N GLU A 77 2.30 0.39 -2.98
CA GLU A 77 2.76 0.71 -4.32
C GLU A 77 1.56 0.94 -5.21
N VAL A 78 1.60 2.01 -5.99
CA VAL A 78 0.53 2.45 -6.88
C VAL A 78 1.09 2.83 -8.24
N LEU A 79 0.23 2.89 -9.25
CA LEU A 79 0.58 3.37 -10.58
C LEU A 79 0.06 4.80 -10.77
N HIS A 80 0.86 5.59 -11.47
CA HIS A 80 0.50 6.92 -11.95
C HIS A 80 0.80 7.03 -13.43
N ASP A 81 -0.22 7.45 -14.22
CA ASP A 81 -0.13 7.58 -15.66
C ASP A 81 0.61 8.86 -16.07
N ILE A 82 1.61 8.70 -16.92
CA ILE A 82 2.34 9.81 -17.54
C ILE A 82 2.22 9.68 -19.07
N GLY A 83 1.14 10.22 -19.63
CA GLY A 83 0.87 10.13 -21.08
C GLY A 83 0.66 8.68 -21.54
N GLU A 84 1.61 8.12 -22.29
CA GLU A 84 1.54 6.72 -22.77
C GLU A 84 2.33 5.73 -21.88
N SER A 85 2.89 6.18 -20.76
CA SER A 85 3.67 5.37 -19.84
C SER A 85 3.15 5.48 -18.41
N GLU A 86 3.41 4.46 -17.60
CA GLU A 86 3.08 4.41 -16.19
C GLU A 86 4.36 4.46 -15.35
N GLN A 87 4.28 5.11 -14.19
CA GLN A 87 5.33 5.06 -13.18
C GLN A 87 4.80 4.43 -11.89
N VAL A 88 5.66 3.65 -11.25
CA VAL A 88 5.40 3.08 -9.92
C VAL A 88 5.76 4.12 -8.87
N VAL A 89 4.80 4.46 -8.03
CA VAL A 89 4.97 5.39 -6.91
C VAL A 89 4.76 4.63 -5.61
N LYS A 90 5.73 4.70 -4.69
CA LYS A 90 5.56 4.16 -3.35
C LYS A 90 4.94 5.22 -2.45
N LEU A 91 3.69 5.02 -2.05
CA LEU A 91 3.02 5.84 -1.05
C LEU A 91 3.45 5.37 0.34
N ILE A 92 3.79 6.31 1.21
CA ILE A 92 4.36 6.05 2.53
C ILE A 92 3.62 6.90 3.54
N ALA A 93 3.15 6.29 4.61
CA ALA A 93 2.56 7.01 5.73
C ALA A 93 3.62 7.84 6.46
N LEU A 94 3.32 9.10 6.71
CA LEU A 94 4.14 9.93 7.59
C LEU A 94 4.19 9.30 8.99
N THR A 95 5.39 9.27 9.55
CA THR A 95 5.63 8.71 10.88
C THR A 95 6.40 9.75 11.69
N ASP A 96 5.79 10.25 12.76
CA ASP A 96 6.43 11.23 13.62
C ASP A 96 7.57 10.60 14.42
N GLY A 97 8.71 11.31 14.48
CA GLY A 97 9.85 10.92 15.32
C GLY A 97 10.82 9.94 14.67
N VAL A 98 10.59 9.50 13.44
CA VAL A 98 11.53 8.65 12.69
C VAL A 98 11.47 8.96 11.19
N ASN A 99 12.60 8.87 10.51
CA ASN A 99 12.72 9.05 9.06
C ASN A 99 12.09 10.37 8.56
N GLU A 100 12.28 11.44 9.29
CA GLU A 100 11.62 12.72 9.05
C GLU A 100 11.91 13.24 7.63
N PRO A 101 10.89 13.57 6.84
CA PRO A 101 11.09 14.11 5.52
C PRO A 101 11.62 15.57 5.60
N ARG A 102 12.54 15.88 4.70
CA ARG A 102 12.97 17.28 4.54
C ARG A 102 12.19 17.91 3.39
N VAL A 103 11.27 18.83 3.74
CA VAL A 103 10.50 19.59 2.74
C VAL A 103 11.45 20.47 1.93
N VAL A 104 11.38 20.35 0.60
CA VAL A 104 12.18 21.16 -0.33
C VAL A 104 11.39 22.35 -0.83
N GLU A 105 10.10 22.16 -1.12
CA GLU A 105 9.20 23.21 -1.59
C GLU A 105 7.78 22.92 -1.11
N GLY A 106 7.01 23.99 -0.84
CA GLY A 106 5.65 23.88 -0.32
C GLY A 106 5.59 23.62 1.19
N ARG A 107 4.72 22.70 1.62
CA ARG A 107 4.48 22.38 3.03
C ARG A 107 4.18 20.89 3.24
N MET A 108 4.12 20.47 4.50
CA MET A 108 3.62 19.16 4.90
C MET A 108 2.11 19.04 4.65
N PRO A 109 1.59 17.81 4.37
CA PRO A 109 0.16 17.55 4.34
C PRO A 109 -0.51 17.83 5.69
N GLU A 110 -1.69 18.43 5.65
CA GLU A 110 -2.53 18.72 6.83
C GLU A 110 -3.89 18.04 6.74
N LYS A 111 -4.23 17.48 5.57
CA LYS A 111 -5.50 16.80 5.29
C LYS A 111 -5.25 15.46 4.58
N GLU A 112 -6.22 14.56 4.68
CA GLU A 112 -6.16 13.22 4.09
C GLU A 112 -6.11 13.23 2.55
N ASP A 113 -6.58 14.31 1.90
CA ASP A 113 -6.55 14.50 0.46
C ASP A 113 -5.31 15.27 -0.04
N GLU A 114 -4.33 15.51 0.83
CA GLU A 114 -3.07 16.19 0.52
C GLU A 114 -1.89 15.20 0.48
N ILE A 115 -0.95 15.46 -0.44
CA ILE A 115 0.22 14.61 -0.64
C ILE A 115 1.50 15.45 -0.78
N LEU A 116 2.58 14.96 -0.15
CA LEU A 116 3.93 15.51 -0.29
C LEU A 116 4.76 14.56 -1.16
N VAL A 117 5.14 14.99 -2.34
CA VAL A 117 5.76 14.11 -3.33
C VAL A 117 7.29 14.18 -3.34
N ASP A 118 7.92 13.13 -3.87
CA ASP A 118 9.35 13.15 -4.19
C ASP A 118 9.67 14.28 -5.17
N THR A 119 10.79 14.95 -4.98
CA THR A 119 11.30 15.93 -5.97
C THR A 119 11.48 15.32 -7.37
N GLN A 120 11.75 14.01 -7.45
CA GLN A 120 11.84 13.26 -8.68
C GLN A 120 10.46 13.09 -9.34
N PHE A 121 9.39 12.93 -8.54
CA PHE A 121 8.02 12.85 -9.07
C PHE A 121 7.65 14.09 -9.89
N LEU A 122 7.84 15.30 -9.34
CA LEU A 122 7.53 16.55 -10.08
C LEU A 122 8.29 16.64 -11.40
N LYS A 123 9.56 16.19 -11.41
CA LYS A 123 10.39 16.23 -12.65
C LYS A 123 9.93 15.24 -13.71
N SER A 124 9.46 14.04 -13.29
CA SER A 124 9.08 12.97 -14.22
C SER A 124 7.64 13.09 -14.70
N SER A 125 6.71 13.49 -13.84
CA SER A 125 5.29 13.62 -14.18
C SER A 125 4.94 14.92 -14.90
N GLY A 126 5.73 15.99 -14.65
CA GLY A 126 5.40 17.33 -15.11
C GLY A 126 4.31 18.02 -14.30
N CYS A 127 3.90 17.43 -13.17
CA CYS A 127 2.97 18.05 -12.22
C CYS A 127 3.64 19.18 -11.44
N GLU A 128 2.84 20.13 -10.96
CA GLU A 128 3.25 21.25 -10.13
C GLU A 128 2.55 21.20 -8.77
N ILE A 129 3.08 21.95 -7.79
CA ILE A 129 2.42 22.09 -6.48
C ILE A 129 1.08 22.80 -6.69
N GLY A 130 0.00 22.19 -6.16
CA GLY A 130 -1.38 22.61 -6.33
C GLY A 130 -2.17 21.74 -7.30
N ASP A 131 -1.50 20.93 -8.12
CA ASP A 131 -2.16 20.00 -9.03
C ASP A 131 -2.76 18.81 -8.27
N GLN A 132 -3.78 18.20 -8.86
CA GLN A 132 -4.34 16.92 -8.41
C GLN A 132 -3.67 15.77 -9.16
N VAL A 133 -3.33 14.73 -8.42
CA VAL A 133 -2.77 13.48 -8.93
C VAL A 133 -3.68 12.32 -8.57
N THR A 134 -3.94 11.45 -9.53
CA THR A 134 -4.74 10.22 -9.33
C THR A 134 -3.85 9.01 -9.47
N PHE A 135 -4.03 8.07 -8.57
CA PHE A 135 -3.32 6.79 -8.55
C PHE A 135 -4.28 5.64 -8.85
N THR A 136 -3.74 4.58 -9.43
CA THR A 136 -4.47 3.34 -9.69
C THR A 136 -3.77 2.17 -9.00
N SER A 137 -4.55 1.13 -8.71
CA SER A 137 -3.98 -0.12 -8.21
C SER A 137 -3.12 -0.78 -9.28
N GLY A 138 -1.96 -1.28 -8.91
CA GLY A 138 -1.12 -2.09 -9.78
C GLY A 138 -1.42 -3.59 -9.67
N THR A 139 -2.46 -3.99 -8.93
CA THR A 139 -2.91 -5.36 -8.69
C THR A 139 -4.38 -5.53 -9.07
N GLU A 140 -4.91 -6.75 -8.94
CA GLU A 140 -6.35 -7.03 -9.13
C GLU A 140 -7.21 -6.51 -7.96
N ASP A 141 -6.60 -6.23 -6.81
CA ASP A 141 -7.29 -5.71 -5.64
C ASP A 141 -7.58 -4.21 -5.81
N PRO A 142 -8.76 -3.73 -5.41
CA PRO A 142 -9.10 -2.32 -5.52
C PRO A 142 -8.25 -1.48 -4.56
N LEU A 143 -7.85 -0.28 -4.99
CA LEU A 143 -7.04 0.65 -4.19
C LEU A 143 -7.71 1.04 -2.87
N SER A 144 -9.05 1.02 -2.82
CA SER A 144 -9.86 1.28 -1.61
C SER A 144 -9.59 0.32 -0.44
N ASP A 145 -9.00 -0.86 -0.70
CA ASP A 145 -8.61 -1.80 0.35
C ASP A 145 -7.37 -1.32 1.12
N SER A 146 -6.61 -0.39 0.53
CA SER A 146 -5.38 0.14 1.11
C SER A 146 -5.45 1.63 1.45
N LEU A 147 -6.25 2.42 0.71
CA LEU A 147 -6.34 3.87 0.84
C LEU A 147 -7.79 4.35 0.86
N ALA A 148 -8.07 5.40 1.64
CA ALA A 148 -9.38 6.04 1.73
C ALA A 148 -9.77 6.83 0.46
N GLY A 149 -8.82 7.10 -0.45
CA GLY A 149 -9.03 7.81 -1.71
C GLY A 149 -7.97 7.47 -2.74
N ASP A 150 -8.19 7.89 -3.98
CA ASP A 150 -7.29 7.66 -5.11
C ASP A 150 -6.73 8.95 -5.72
N THR A 151 -7.28 10.10 -5.33
CA THR A 151 -6.94 11.41 -5.89
C THR A 151 -6.53 12.37 -4.78
N PHE A 152 -5.35 12.97 -4.94
CA PHE A 152 -4.71 13.81 -3.93
C PHE A 152 -4.21 15.12 -4.52
N THR A 153 -4.17 16.16 -3.70
CA THR A 153 -3.60 17.48 -4.05
C THR A 153 -2.13 17.54 -3.63
N ILE A 154 -1.23 17.85 -4.56
CA ILE A 154 0.19 18.03 -4.26
C ILE A 154 0.37 19.33 -3.49
N VAL A 155 0.82 19.26 -2.24
CA VAL A 155 1.04 20.44 -1.37
C VAL A 155 2.51 20.81 -1.21
N GLY A 156 3.41 19.96 -1.67
CA GLY A 156 4.83 20.22 -1.62
C GLY A 156 5.67 19.05 -2.14
N SER A 157 6.99 19.23 -2.09
CA SER A 157 7.96 18.20 -2.41
C SER A 157 8.97 18.02 -1.29
N ALA A 158 9.48 16.79 -1.14
CA ALA A 158 10.43 16.43 -0.10
C ALA A 158 11.50 15.44 -0.58
N THR A 159 12.53 15.28 0.25
CA THR A 159 13.47 14.18 0.22
C THR A 159 13.33 13.33 1.48
N LEU A 160 13.60 12.03 1.34
CA LEU A 160 13.61 11.07 2.45
C LEU A 160 15.02 10.52 2.69
N PRO A 161 15.38 10.21 3.95
CA PRO A 161 16.74 9.79 4.29
C PRO A 161 17.16 8.46 3.65
N TYR A 162 16.23 7.57 3.37
CA TYR A 162 16.55 6.29 2.72
C TYR A 162 16.53 6.32 1.18
N TYR A 163 16.32 7.50 0.58
CA TYR A 163 16.39 7.71 -0.87
C TYR A 163 17.42 8.79 -1.20
N MET A 164 18.69 8.55 -0.82
CA MET A 164 19.77 9.52 -1.03
C MET A 164 20.28 9.58 -2.48
N ASP A 165 19.98 8.57 -3.29
CA ASP A 165 20.31 8.53 -4.73
C ASP A 165 19.04 8.56 -5.60
N LEU A 166 19.19 8.41 -6.90
CA LEU A 166 18.06 8.38 -7.85
C LEU A 166 17.37 7.01 -7.92
N ASN A 167 17.96 5.98 -7.33
CA ASN A 167 17.37 4.65 -7.30
C ASN A 167 16.44 4.54 -6.09
N ARG A 168 15.14 4.33 -6.36
CA ARG A 168 14.10 4.19 -5.33
C ARG A 168 13.86 2.74 -4.94
N GLY A 169 14.60 1.80 -5.52
CA GLY A 169 14.52 0.38 -5.24
C GLY A 169 13.63 -0.40 -6.21
N THR A 170 13.38 -1.65 -5.84
CA THR A 170 12.52 -2.56 -6.60
C THR A 170 11.09 -2.50 -6.07
N GLY A 171 10.13 -2.54 -6.99
CA GLY A 171 8.70 -2.65 -6.70
C GLY A 171 8.16 -4.03 -7.02
N SER A 172 6.95 -4.31 -6.54
CA SER A 172 6.20 -5.54 -6.80
C SER A 172 5.22 -5.43 -7.97
N ILE A 173 4.96 -4.22 -8.44
CA ILE A 173 4.00 -3.90 -9.51
C ILE A 173 4.66 -3.23 -10.72
N GLY A 174 3.91 -3.03 -11.79
CA GLY A 174 4.34 -2.36 -13.00
C GLY A 174 5.59 -2.99 -13.61
N ASN A 175 6.62 -2.18 -13.86
CA ASN A 175 7.89 -2.65 -14.42
C ASN A 175 8.87 -3.24 -13.38
N GLY A 176 8.45 -3.38 -12.12
CA GLY A 176 9.27 -3.91 -11.04
C GLY A 176 10.28 -2.91 -10.45
N SER A 177 10.17 -1.63 -10.76
CA SER A 177 11.05 -0.57 -10.24
C SER A 177 10.22 0.57 -9.67
N ILE A 178 10.54 1.00 -8.45
CA ILE A 178 9.95 2.21 -7.86
C ILE A 178 10.58 3.43 -8.54
N ASN A 179 9.77 4.29 -9.13
CA ASN A 179 10.22 5.48 -9.83
C ASN A 179 10.33 6.71 -8.91
N SER A 180 9.40 6.79 -7.95
CA SER A 180 9.31 7.89 -6.99
C SER A 180 8.55 7.45 -5.74
N PHE A 181 8.52 8.32 -4.73
CA PHE A 181 7.69 8.13 -3.54
C PHE A 181 6.76 9.32 -3.34
N ALA A 182 5.76 9.13 -2.49
CA ALA A 182 4.96 10.22 -1.96
C ALA A 182 4.52 9.91 -0.52
N LEU A 183 4.29 10.97 0.25
CA LEU A 183 4.01 10.93 1.68
C LEU A 183 2.59 11.40 1.94
N LEU A 184 1.85 10.65 2.73
CA LEU A 184 0.47 10.94 3.11
C LEU A 184 0.32 10.86 4.64
N LEU A 185 -0.77 11.42 5.15
CA LEU A 185 -1.14 11.22 6.54
C LEU A 185 -1.44 9.74 6.82
N PRO A 186 -1.12 9.22 8.02
CA PRO A 186 -1.38 7.81 8.37
C PRO A 186 -2.85 7.42 8.25
N GLU A 187 -3.77 8.35 8.51
CA GLU A 187 -5.22 8.18 8.47
C GLU A 187 -5.76 7.90 7.06
N THR A 188 -4.98 8.22 6.03
CA THR A 188 -5.32 7.90 4.63
C THR A 188 -5.25 6.40 4.34
N PHE A 189 -4.51 5.64 5.16
CA PHE A 189 -4.36 4.19 4.99
C PHE A 189 -5.46 3.44 5.74
N THR A 190 -6.22 2.61 5.01
CA THR A 190 -7.38 1.87 5.54
C THR A 190 -6.99 0.61 6.31
N SER A 191 -5.81 0.03 6.04
CA SER A 191 -5.34 -1.18 6.72
C SER A 191 -4.89 -0.90 8.15
N ASP A 192 -5.28 -1.76 9.09
CA ASP A 192 -4.78 -1.75 10.48
C ASP A 192 -3.38 -2.37 10.61
N LEU A 193 -2.89 -3.02 9.54
CA LEU A 193 -1.59 -3.69 9.55
C LEU A 193 -0.49 -2.71 9.12
N TYR A 194 0.69 -2.89 9.71
CA TYR A 194 1.91 -2.24 9.24
C TYR A 194 2.58 -3.08 8.15
N THR A 195 3.14 -2.43 7.17
CA THR A 195 3.97 -3.07 6.14
C THR A 195 5.44 -3.11 6.54
N GLU A 196 5.84 -2.14 7.35
CA GLU A 196 7.21 -1.94 7.82
C GLU A 196 7.16 -1.55 9.32
N ILE A 197 8.14 -1.97 10.12
CA ILE A 197 8.39 -1.43 11.46
C ILE A 197 9.78 -0.84 11.46
N TYR A 198 9.90 0.42 11.87
CA TYR A 198 11.16 1.12 12.04
C TYR A 198 11.61 1.04 13.49
N VAL A 199 12.89 0.74 13.70
CA VAL A 199 13.47 0.55 15.03
C VAL A 199 14.66 1.46 15.20
N GLN A 200 14.73 2.12 16.35
CA GLN A 200 15.89 2.84 16.83
C GLN A 200 16.53 2.05 17.98
N ALA A 201 17.82 1.76 17.86
CA ALA A 201 18.59 1.05 18.88
C ALA A 201 19.11 2.04 19.94
N ASP A 202 19.08 1.63 21.20
CA ASP A 202 19.57 2.43 22.30
C ASP A 202 21.10 2.56 22.23
N GLY A 203 21.60 3.79 22.31
CA GLY A 203 23.02 4.12 22.17
C GLY A 203 23.53 4.19 20.73
N ALA A 204 22.79 3.76 19.71
CA ALA A 204 23.26 3.80 18.32
C ALA A 204 23.49 5.23 17.80
N GLN A 205 22.61 6.17 18.12
CA GLN A 205 22.72 7.58 17.71
C GLN A 205 23.94 8.30 18.34
N GLU A 206 24.54 7.75 19.39
CA GLU A 206 25.71 8.32 20.07
C GLU A 206 27.02 7.90 19.39
N GLU A 207 26.93 6.89 18.50
CA GLU A 207 28.05 6.34 17.74
C GLU A 207 27.98 6.84 16.28
N ALA A 208 29.13 7.00 15.64
CA ALA A 208 29.16 7.40 14.24
C ALA A 208 28.59 6.29 13.34
N SER A 209 27.63 6.59 12.49
CA SER A 209 26.84 5.64 11.67
C SER A 209 27.65 4.68 10.78
N TYR A 210 28.93 4.91 10.59
CA TYR A 210 29.83 4.07 9.79
C TYR A 210 30.98 3.52 10.64
N SER A 211 30.81 3.40 11.95
CA SER A 211 31.82 2.84 12.87
C SER A 211 31.48 1.39 13.21
N ASP A 212 32.55 0.63 13.61
CA ASP A 212 32.36 -0.73 14.10
C ASP A 212 31.49 -0.76 15.38
N ALA A 213 31.55 0.29 16.21
CA ALA A 213 30.76 0.42 17.44
C ALA A 213 29.25 0.54 17.13
N TYR A 214 28.89 1.35 16.13
CA TYR A 214 27.50 1.45 15.64
C TYR A 214 27.01 0.08 15.14
N ASP A 215 27.81 -0.58 14.26
CA ASP A 215 27.46 -1.87 13.70
C ASP A 215 27.28 -2.96 14.77
N GLU A 216 28.14 -2.97 15.81
CA GLU A 216 28.02 -3.90 16.94
C GLU A 216 26.74 -3.66 17.76
N THR A 217 26.42 -2.40 18.04
CA THR A 217 25.21 -2.01 18.79
C THR A 217 23.94 -2.41 18.04
N VAL A 218 23.83 -2.03 16.76
CA VAL A 218 22.67 -2.34 15.92
C VAL A 218 22.52 -3.85 15.71
N LYS A 219 23.62 -4.58 15.46
CA LYS A 219 23.59 -6.04 15.28
C LYS A 219 23.17 -6.79 16.55
N ALA A 220 23.53 -6.29 17.73
CA ALA A 220 23.11 -6.90 18.99
C ALA A 220 21.59 -6.81 19.16
N VAL A 221 20.97 -5.70 18.78
CA VAL A 221 19.52 -5.51 18.78
C VAL A 221 18.85 -6.34 17.68
N GLN A 222 19.42 -6.31 16.48
CA GLN A 222 18.94 -7.11 15.35
C GLN A 222 18.80 -8.59 15.71
N THR A 223 19.84 -9.20 16.29
CA THR A 223 19.83 -10.61 16.68
C THR A 223 18.71 -10.96 17.67
N LYS A 224 18.38 -10.03 18.58
CA LYS A 224 17.29 -10.22 19.55
C LYS A 224 15.92 -10.10 18.89
N ILE A 225 15.76 -9.19 17.93
CA ILE A 225 14.52 -9.03 17.15
C ILE A 225 14.31 -10.25 16.24
N GLU A 226 15.36 -10.73 15.57
CA GLU A 226 15.30 -11.95 14.75
C GLU A 226 14.84 -13.18 15.56
N ALA A 227 15.15 -13.25 16.84
CA ALA A 227 14.67 -14.34 17.71
C ALA A 227 13.15 -14.32 17.95
N LEU A 228 12.45 -13.25 17.61
CA LEU A 228 10.97 -13.15 17.68
C LEU A 228 10.29 -13.65 16.40
N GLU A 229 11.04 -13.87 15.31
CA GLU A 229 10.50 -14.14 13.97
C GLU A 229 9.55 -15.34 13.95
N ASP A 230 9.97 -16.50 14.45
CA ASP A 230 9.15 -17.73 14.41
C ASP A 230 7.79 -17.54 15.10
N ALA A 231 7.80 -16.92 16.28
CA ALA A 231 6.57 -16.70 17.05
C ALA A 231 5.64 -15.68 16.39
N ALA A 232 6.19 -14.62 15.79
CA ALA A 232 5.44 -13.61 15.06
C ALA A 232 4.83 -14.20 13.78
N CYS A 233 5.61 -14.97 13.02
CA CYS A 233 5.16 -15.66 11.82
C CYS A 233 4.04 -16.66 12.11
N ASP A 234 4.17 -17.46 13.16
CA ASP A 234 3.14 -18.43 13.57
C ASP A 234 1.84 -17.76 14.00
N ARG A 235 1.92 -16.65 14.75
CA ARG A 235 0.75 -15.84 15.11
C ARG A 235 0.03 -15.33 13.87
N ARG A 236 0.78 -14.70 12.96
CA ARG A 236 0.21 -14.08 11.76
C ARG A 236 -0.37 -15.13 10.80
N TYR A 237 0.35 -16.23 10.58
CA TYR A 237 -0.15 -17.35 9.79
C TYR A 237 -1.47 -17.90 10.32
N THR A 238 -1.56 -18.09 11.65
CA THR A 238 -2.77 -18.57 12.29
C THR A 238 -3.93 -17.59 12.15
N ALA A 239 -3.68 -16.29 12.32
CA ALA A 239 -4.68 -15.25 12.15
C ALA A 239 -5.21 -15.22 10.70
N VAL A 240 -4.33 -15.16 9.71
CA VAL A 240 -4.71 -15.16 8.27
C VAL A 240 -5.51 -16.42 7.90
N LYS A 241 -5.09 -17.59 8.41
CA LYS A 241 -5.81 -18.84 8.18
C LYS A 241 -7.21 -18.82 8.78
N THR A 242 -7.36 -18.27 9.99
CA THR A 242 -8.66 -18.16 10.67
C THR A 242 -9.56 -17.18 9.93
N GLU A 243 -9.07 -15.98 9.61
CA GLU A 243 -9.79 -14.98 8.80
C GLU A 243 -10.25 -15.55 7.44
N GLY A 244 -9.37 -16.30 6.77
CA GLY A 244 -9.69 -16.98 5.52
C GLY A 244 -10.78 -18.04 5.67
N GLN A 245 -10.72 -18.84 6.75
CA GLN A 245 -11.72 -19.86 7.03
C GLN A 245 -13.09 -19.24 7.35
N GLU A 246 -13.14 -18.17 8.13
CA GLU A 246 -14.37 -17.43 8.45
C GLU A 246 -15.01 -16.88 7.17
N LYS A 247 -14.24 -16.23 6.28
CA LYS A 247 -14.74 -15.75 4.99
C LYS A 247 -15.31 -16.86 4.11
N ILE A 248 -14.68 -18.05 4.12
CA ILE A 248 -15.17 -19.22 3.38
C ILE A 248 -16.48 -19.74 3.96
N ASP A 249 -16.61 -19.77 5.28
CA ASP A 249 -17.81 -20.28 5.93
C ASP A 249 -18.98 -19.29 5.78
N ASP A 250 -18.74 -17.98 5.83
CA ASP A 250 -19.72 -16.95 5.51
C ASP A 250 -20.19 -17.05 4.05
N ALA A 251 -19.26 -17.23 3.11
CA ALA A 251 -19.62 -17.41 1.71
C ALA A 251 -20.47 -18.67 1.48
N LYS A 252 -20.14 -19.80 2.13
CA LYS A 252 -20.96 -21.02 2.07
C LYS A 252 -22.37 -20.79 2.63
N GLN A 253 -22.49 -20.05 3.71
CA GLN A 253 -23.81 -19.71 4.27
C GLN A 253 -24.63 -18.86 3.29
N GLN A 254 -24.01 -17.85 2.67
CA GLN A 254 -24.68 -17.02 1.64
C GLN A 254 -25.16 -17.85 0.45
N VAL A 255 -24.35 -18.82 0.00
CA VAL A 255 -24.75 -19.73 -1.08
C VAL A 255 -25.95 -20.60 -0.66
N ALA A 256 -25.92 -21.18 0.54
CA ALA A 256 -27.04 -21.98 1.06
C ALA A 256 -28.35 -21.17 1.17
N ASP A 257 -28.26 -19.94 1.66
CA ASP A 257 -29.40 -19.02 1.76
C ASP A 257 -29.95 -18.65 0.36
N ALA A 258 -29.07 -18.47 -0.63
CA ALA A 258 -29.46 -18.18 -2.01
C ALA A 258 -30.13 -19.41 -2.67
N GLU A 259 -29.62 -20.61 -2.44
CA GLU A 259 -30.22 -21.87 -2.91
C GLU A 259 -31.63 -22.08 -2.32
N GLN A 260 -31.83 -21.80 -1.03
CA GLN A 260 -33.14 -21.87 -0.39
C GLN A 260 -34.14 -20.87 -1.04
N LYS A 261 -33.71 -19.60 -1.22
CA LYS A 261 -34.55 -18.60 -1.89
C LYS A 261 -34.94 -19.00 -3.31
N LEU A 262 -34.01 -19.62 -4.03
CA LEU A 262 -34.29 -20.13 -5.38
C LEU A 262 -35.30 -21.27 -5.37
N ALA A 263 -35.21 -22.19 -4.40
CA ALA A 263 -36.17 -23.28 -4.23
C ALA A 263 -37.58 -22.76 -3.89
N ASP A 264 -37.65 -21.78 -2.98
CA ASP A 264 -38.93 -21.14 -2.62
C ASP A 264 -39.57 -20.42 -3.82
N ALA A 265 -38.78 -19.61 -4.55
CA ALA A 265 -39.23 -18.92 -5.75
C ALA A 265 -39.72 -19.90 -6.87
N LYS A 266 -39.05 -21.05 -7.01
CA LYS A 266 -39.45 -22.10 -7.93
C LYS A 266 -40.80 -22.68 -7.54
N THR A 267 -41.04 -22.92 -6.26
CA THR A 267 -42.31 -23.42 -5.75
C THR A 267 -43.45 -22.42 -6.03
N GLU A 268 -43.23 -21.11 -5.77
CA GLU A 268 -44.19 -20.05 -6.08
C GLU A 268 -44.49 -19.96 -7.58
N LEU A 269 -43.47 -20.17 -8.42
CA LEU A 269 -43.65 -20.20 -9.88
C LEU A 269 -44.49 -21.39 -10.34
N ASP A 270 -44.26 -22.56 -9.80
CA ASP A 270 -45.01 -23.79 -10.11
C ASP A 270 -46.47 -23.66 -9.66
N ASP A 271 -46.72 -23.09 -8.46
CA ASP A 271 -48.09 -22.80 -7.97
C ASP A 271 -48.79 -21.77 -8.84
N GLY A 272 -48.12 -20.69 -9.25
CA GLY A 272 -48.66 -19.70 -10.16
C GLY A 272 -48.99 -20.29 -11.55
N ALA A 273 -48.16 -21.17 -12.05
CA ALA A 273 -48.40 -21.85 -13.31
C ALA A 273 -49.65 -22.76 -13.23
N GLN A 274 -49.86 -23.47 -12.10
CA GLN A 274 -51.06 -24.28 -11.87
C GLN A 274 -52.32 -23.41 -11.79
N GLN A 275 -52.30 -22.30 -11.02
CA GLN A 275 -53.40 -21.36 -10.95
C GLN A 275 -53.81 -20.79 -12.32
N LEU A 276 -52.82 -20.50 -13.17
CA LEU A 276 -53.06 -20.03 -14.53
C LEU A 276 -53.71 -21.12 -15.41
N ALA A 277 -53.27 -22.38 -15.23
CA ALA A 277 -53.88 -23.50 -15.94
C ALA A 277 -55.35 -23.70 -15.52
N ASP A 278 -55.66 -23.66 -14.23
CA ASP A 278 -57.00 -23.79 -13.69
C ASP A 278 -57.95 -22.63 -14.14
N ALA A 279 -57.38 -21.40 -14.15
CA ALA A 279 -58.11 -20.23 -14.66
C ALA A 279 -58.45 -20.36 -16.15
N LYS A 280 -57.53 -20.89 -16.98
CA LYS A 280 -57.79 -21.14 -18.41
C LYS A 280 -58.92 -22.16 -18.62
N VAL A 281 -58.96 -23.22 -17.83
CA VAL A 281 -60.05 -24.21 -17.88
C VAL A 281 -61.39 -23.55 -17.54
N THR A 282 -61.40 -22.75 -16.44
CA THR A 282 -62.61 -22.02 -16.01
C THR A 282 -63.11 -21.05 -17.07
N ILE A 283 -62.21 -20.35 -17.76
CA ILE A 283 -62.58 -19.43 -18.87
C ILE A 283 -63.21 -20.22 -20.03
N ALA A 284 -62.58 -21.36 -20.43
CA ALA A 284 -63.11 -22.19 -21.50
C ALA A 284 -64.53 -22.74 -21.20
N ASP A 285 -64.76 -23.17 -19.94
CA ASP A 285 -66.06 -23.62 -19.49
C ASP A 285 -67.10 -22.47 -19.55
N LYS A 286 -66.76 -21.26 -19.17
CA LYS A 286 -67.64 -20.11 -19.24
C LYS A 286 -67.92 -19.65 -20.66
N GLU A 287 -66.93 -19.72 -21.54
CA GLU A 287 -67.13 -19.49 -22.99
C GLU A 287 -68.15 -20.46 -23.58
N GLN A 288 -68.04 -21.74 -23.20
CA GLN A 288 -69.03 -22.76 -23.68
C GLN A 288 -70.43 -22.50 -23.12
N GLU A 289 -70.56 -22.20 -21.81
CA GLU A 289 -71.86 -21.79 -21.22
C GLU A 289 -72.50 -20.60 -21.96
N LEU A 290 -71.69 -19.59 -22.32
CA LEU A 290 -72.14 -18.43 -23.08
C LEU A 290 -72.65 -18.80 -24.46
N LEU A 291 -71.92 -19.65 -25.19
CA LEU A 291 -72.29 -20.16 -26.51
C LEU A 291 -73.63 -20.96 -26.46
N ASP A 292 -73.78 -21.82 -25.48
CA ASP A 292 -75.04 -22.59 -25.27
C ASP A 292 -76.18 -21.66 -24.91
N GLY A 293 -75.98 -20.61 -24.11
CA GLY A 293 -76.91 -19.59 -23.79
C GLY A 293 -77.36 -18.78 -25.01
N GLU A 294 -76.41 -18.37 -25.87
CA GLU A 294 -76.76 -17.67 -27.14
C GLU A 294 -77.56 -18.58 -28.08
N GLN A 295 -77.26 -19.85 -28.16
CA GLN A 295 -77.97 -20.81 -28.99
C GLN A 295 -79.42 -20.98 -28.50
N THR A 296 -79.58 -21.10 -27.18
CA THR A 296 -80.92 -21.18 -26.54
C THR A 296 -81.73 -19.94 -26.79
N LEU A 297 -81.13 -18.73 -26.69
CA LEU A 297 -81.80 -17.45 -26.96
C LEU A 297 -82.21 -17.34 -28.42
N LYS A 298 -81.40 -17.73 -29.37
CA LYS A 298 -81.71 -17.78 -30.81
C LYS A 298 -82.87 -18.71 -31.09
N LEU A 299 -82.91 -19.89 -30.50
CA LEU A 299 -84.05 -20.84 -30.65
C LEU A 299 -85.33 -20.28 -30.06
N SER A 300 -85.27 -19.60 -28.92
CA SER A 300 -86.41 -18.94 -28.28
C SER A 300 -86.97 -17.83 -29.14
N LEU A 301 -86.13 -17.00 -29.76
CA LEU A 301 -86.56 -15.93 -30.68
C LEU A 301 -87.26 -16.43 -31.95
N ILE A 302 -86.85 -17.64 -32.46
CA ILE A 302 -87.46 -18.26 -33.64
C ILE A 302 -88.88 -18.71 -33.29
N HIS A 303 -89.19 -19.12 -32.07
CA HIS A 303 -90.51 -19.57 -31.61
C HIS A 303 -91.54 -18.45 -31.32
N ILE A 304 -91.08 -17.22 -31.13
CA ILE A 304 -91.95 -16.02 -30.92
C ILE A 304 -92.37 -15.47 -32.26
#